data_e490c262d3ea9ae3f9350244aad421af
#
_entry.id   e490c262d3ea9ae3f9350244aad421af
#
_cell.length_a   1.000
_cell.length_b   1.000
_cell.length_c   1.000
_cell.angle_alpha   90.00
_cell.angle_beta   90.00
_cell.angle_gamma   90.00
#
_symmetry.space_group_name_H-M   'P 1'
#
loop_
_entity.id
_entity.type
_entity.pdbx_description
1 polymer ?
#
loop_
_entity_poly.entity_id
_entity_poly.type
_entity_poly.pdbx_seq_one_letter_code
_entity_poly.pdbx_strand_id
1 'polypeptide(L)'
;MDSDRKYLLERVDEAAVAQVYADGFDELPIDQKILIWHLYRAALAGRDIYYDQRHALSLEMREVLEEILTHADEIDPDVLAEIERYTKLFWINSGPYNNLTARKFVLRCTREQFVQAAVQAEKNGATFGFACHAGVEVCLDRMMPMLFDPHVDPVVTSKTPGAGRDILEASANNFYVGVSMADLETFTERYPLNSRVVKNGGGIVEEVYRVGGKYDREIREIV
;
A
#
# COMPACT_ATOMS: atom_id res chain seq x y z
N MET A 1 17.76 12.47 -31.66
CA MET A 1 16.95 12.47 -30.44
C MET A 1 15.58 12.94 -30.85
N ASP A 2 14.55 12.12 -30.60
CA ASP A 2 13.19 12.45 -30.97
C ASP A 2 12.72 13.63 -30.10
N SER A 3 12.57 14.81 -30.69
CA SER A 3 12.32 16.07 -29.97
C SER A 3 10.92 16.18 -29.40
N ASP A 4 10.08 15.16 -29.60
CA ASP A 4 8.63 15.20 -29.32
C ASP A 4 8.21 14.29 -28.15
N ARG A 5 9.19 13.74 -27.40
CA ARG A 5 8.90 12.85 -26.28
C ARG A 5 8.47 13.61 -25.03
N LYS A 6 7.28 13.28 -24.52
CA LYS A 6 6.77 13.83 -23.27
C LYS A 6 7.32 13.03 -22.09
N TYR A 7 8.17 13.65 -21.29
CA TYR A 7 8.75 13.01 -20.11
C TYR A 7 7.92 13.27 -18.84
N LEU A 8 7.44 14.48 -18.62
CA LEU A 8 6.56 14.79 -17.49
C LEU A 8 5.10 14.53 -17.90
N LEU A 9 4.46 13.57 -17.26
CA LEU A 9 3.06 13.25 -17.50
C LEU A 9 2.13 14.10 -16.63
N GLU A 10 2.40 14.16 -15.33
CA GLU A 10 1.56 14.82 -14.34
C GLU A 10 2.36 15.23 -13.10
N ARG A 11 1.85 16.20 -12.36
CA ARG A 11 2.29 16.49 -10.97
C ARG A 11 1.14 16.27 -10.01
N VAL A 12 1.45 15.56 -8.90
CA VAL A 12 0.52 15.33 -7.80
C VAL A 12 1.20 15.83 -6.53
N ASP A 13 0.79 16.99 -6.03
CA ASP A 13 1.51 17.74 -5.00
C ASP A 13 2.99 17.92 -5.40
N GLU A 14 3.94 17.45 -4.59
CA GLU A 14 5.37 17.49 -4.88
C GLU A 14 5.89 16.34 -5.75
N ALA A 15 5.05 15.30 -5.98
CA ALA A 15 5.42 14.18 -6.81
C ALA A 15 5.32 14.51 -8.30
N ALA A 16 6.27 14.04 -9.09
CA ALA A 16 6.23 14.11 -10.54
C ALA A 16 6.13 12.70 -11.14
N VAL A 17 5.11 12.48 -11.95
CA VAL A 17 4.94 11.24 -12.72
C VAL A 17 5.67 11.41 -14.06
N ALA A 18 6.73 10.63 -14.27
CA ALA A 18 7.54 10.71 -15.44
C ALA A 18 7.38 9.48 -16.35
N GLN A 19 7.29 9.73 -17.66
CA GLN A 19 7.37 8.68 -18.67
C GLN A 19 8.82 8.25 -18.86
N VAL A 20 9.07 6.95 -18.79
CA VAL A 20 10.35 6.33 -19.14
C VAL A 20 10.20 5.59 -20.47
N TYR A 21 11.17 5.72 -21.34
CA TYR A 21 11.21 5.06 -22.65
C TYR A 21 12.27 3.96 -22.63
N ALA A 22 11.89 2.77 -23.05
CA ALA A 22 12.77 1.60 -23.09
C ALA A 22 13.55 1.56 -24.42
N ASP A 23 14.35 2.59 -24.69
CA ASP A 23 15.19 2.62 -25.88
C ASP A 23 16.13 1.41 -25.91
N GLY A 24 16.28 0.78 -27.07
CA GLY A 24 17.09 -0.43 -27.23
C GLY A 24 16.38 -1.73 -26.83
N PHE A 25 15.16 -1.70 -26.28
CA PHE A 25 14.43 -2.94 -25.99
C PHE A 25 14.21 -3.80 -27.24
N ASP A 26 13.94 -3.16 -28.37
CA ASP A 26 13.73 -3.85 -29.64
C ASP A 26 15.00 -4.54 -30.18
N GLU A 27 16.17 -4.08 -29.77
CA GLU A 27 17.47 -4.63 -30.16
C GLU A 27 17.88 -5.85 -29.31
N LEU A 28 17.20 -6.10 -28.18
CA LEU A 28 17.51 -7.22 -27.29
C LEU A 28 17.23 -8.57 -27.96
N PRO A 29 18.05 -9.60 -27.72
CA PRO A 29 17.76 -10.98 -28.09
C PRO A 29 16.42 -11.46 -27.50
N ILE A 30 15.77 -12.41 -28.18
CA ILE A 30 14.44 -12.87 -27.79
C ILE A 30 14.39 -13.48 -26.39
N ASP A 31 15.42 -14.17 -25.98
CA ASP A 31 15.56 -14.77 -24.65
C ASP A 31 15.60 -13.70 -23.54
N GLN A 32 16.27 -12.57 -23.77
CA GLN A 32 16.29 -11.45 -22.85
C GLN A 32 14.91 -10.75 -22.79
N LYS A 33 14.22 -10.59 -23.90
CA LYS A 33 12.84 -10.07 -23.92
C LYS A 33 11.89 -10.96 -23.13
N ILE A 34 12.01 -12.28 -23.29
CA ILE A 34 11.22 -13.26 -22.54
C ILE A 34 11.52 -13.14 -21.03
N LEU A 35 12.79 -13.05 -20.65
CA LEU A 35 13.19 -12.86 -19.25
C LEU A 35 12.57 -11.57 -18.67
N ILE A 36 12.67 -10.44 -19.38
CA ILE A 36 12.08 -9.16 -18.95
C ILE A 36 10.56 -9.30 -18.77
N TRP A 37 9.90 -9.99 -19.69
CA TRP A 37 8.46 -10.26 -19.58
C TRP A 37 8.10 -11.03 -18.31
N HIS A 38 8.81 -12.10 -18.00
CA HIS A 38 8.56 -12.88 -16.78
C HIS A 38 8.87 -12.07 -15.51
N LEU A 39 9.96 -11.32 -15.48
CA LEU A 39 10.29 -10.43 -14.34
C LEU A 39 9.23 -9.35 -14.14
N TYR A 40 8.74 -8.77 -15.23
CA TYR A 40 7.65 -7.81 -15.18
C TYR A 40 6.36 -8.42 -14.59
N ARG A 41 5.97 -9.62 -15.06
CA ARG A 41 4.81 -10.34 -14.52
C ARG A 41 4.98 -10.70 -13.04
N ALA A 42 6.14 -11.18 -12.65
CA ALA A 42 6.46 -11.48 -11.25
C ALA A 42 6.39 -10.21 -10.36
N ALA A 43 6.90 -9.08 -10.85
CA ALA A 43 6.82 -7.81 -10.12
C ALA A 43 5.37 -7.34 -9.92
N LEU A 44 4.51 -7.51 -10.93
CA LEU A 44 3.08 -7.20 -10.81
C LEU A 44 2.36 -8.10 -9.80
N ALA A 45 2.63 -9.41 -9.83
CA ALA A 45 2.05 -10.37 -8.89
C ALA A 45 2.48 -10.08 -7.45
N GLY A 46 3.75 -9.69 -7.24
CA GLY A 46 4.30 -9.35 -5.92
C GLY A 46 3.87 -7.98 -5.37
N ARG A 47 3.18 -7.16 -6.16
CA ARG A 47 2.80 -5.79 -5.76
C ARG A 47 2.01 -5.76 -4.47
N ASP A 48 1.05 -6.64 -4.29
CA ASP A 48 0.17 -6.66 -3.13
C ASP A 48 0.91 -7.05 -1.84
N ILE A 49 1.94 -7.88 -1.94
CA ILE A 49 2.84 -8.19 -0.84
C ILE A 49 3.52 -6.90 -0.34
N TYR A 50 4.00 -6.06 -1.26
CA TYR A 50 4.67 -4.82 -0.90
C TYR A 50 3.72 -3.81 -0.24
N TYR A 51 2.47 -3.69 -0.72
CA TYR A 51 1.45 -2.86 -0.06
C TYR A 51 1.19 -3.31 1.38
N ASP A 52 0.99 -4.61 1.61
CA ASP A 52 0.74 -5.17 2.94
C ASP A 52 1.94 -4.98 3.87
N GLN A 53 3.17 -5.07 3.36
CA GLN A 53 4.38 -4.80 4.14
C GLN A 53 4.49 -3.35 4.59
N ARG A 54 3.96 -2.41 3.82
CA ARG A 54 3.99 -0.97 4.15
C ARG A 54 3.08 -0.62 5.33
N HIS A 55 1.89 -1.20 5.38
CA HIS A 55 0.94 -1.07 6.48
C HIS A 55 -0.15 -2.14 6.38
N ALA A 56 -0.59 -2.66 7.52
CA ALA A 56 -1.57 -3.75 7.58
C ALA A 56 -2.91 -3.44 6.88
N LEU A 57 -3.31 -2.16 6.79
CA LEU A 57 -4.54 -1.73 6.12
C LEU A 57 -4.33 -1.27 4.66
N SER A 58 -3.11 -1.33 4.11
CA SER A 58 -2.83 -0.75 2.79
C SER A 58 -3.65 -1.36 1.66
N LEU A 59 -3.86 -2.67 1.66
CA LEU A 59 -4.65 -3.34 0.62
C LEU A 59 -6.12 -2.93 0.68
N GLU A 60 -6.69 -2.88 1.86
CA GLU A 60 -8.07 -2.49 2.08
C GLU A 60 -8.30 -1.01 1.74
N MET A 61 -7.38 -0.13 2.17
CA MET A 61 -7.44 1.28 1.80
C MET A 61 -7.36 1.48 0.28
N ARG A 62 -6.47 0.73 -0.41
CA ARG A 62 -6.37 0.79 -1.86
C ARG A 62 -7.67 0.38 -2.54
N GLU A 63 -8.27 -0.73 -2.11
CA GLU A 63 -9.53 -1.21 -2.69
C GLU A 63 -10.65 -0.18 -2.51
N VAL A 64 -10.83 0.37 -1.31
CA VAL A 64 -11.85 1.40 -1.07
C VAL A 64 -11.64 2.63 -1.96
N LEU A 65 -10.40 3.10 -2.08
CA LEU A 65 -10.07 4.26 -2.91
C LEU A 65 -10.33 3.98 -4.40
N GLU A 66 -9.92 2.81 -4.90
CA GLU A 66 -10.10 2.39 -6.29
C GLU A 66 -11.58 2.17 -6.61
N GLU A 67 -12.36 1.55 -5.71
CA GLU A 67 -13.79 1.37 -5.87
C GLU A 67 -14.56 2.69 -5.91
N ILE A 68 -14.20 3.67 -5.06
CA ILE A 68 -14.82 5.01 -5.14
C ILE A 68 -14.54 5.67 -6.48
N LEU A 69 -13.31 5.60 -6.98
CA LEU A 69 -12.94 6.23 -8.26
C LEU A 69 -13.57 5.56 -9.48
N THR A 70 -13.78 4.25 -9.42
CA THR A 70 -14.40 3.50 -10.54
C THR A 70 -15.93 3.58 -10.55
N HIS A 71 -16.54 4.01 -9.44
CA HIS A 71 -18.00 4.16 -9.29
C HIS A 71 -18.38 5.59 -8.89
N ALA A 72 -17.80 6.59 -9.59
CA ALA A 72 -17.76 7.99 -9.17
C ALA A 72 -19.04 8.80 -9.50
N ASP A 73 -20.03 8.20 -10.15
CA ASP A 73 -21.26 8.90 -10.57
C ASP A 73 -21.95 9.55 -9.36
N GLU A 74 -22.38 10.81 -9.52
CA GLU A 74 -23.08 11.61 -8.48
C GLU A 74 -22.24 11.89 -7.21
N ILE A 75 -20.94 11.62 -7.19
CA ILE A 75 -20.06 12.07 -6.10
C ILE A 75 -19.70 13.54 -6.33
N ASP A 76 -19.64 14.31 -5.23
CA ASP A 76 -19.22 15.70 -5.26
C ASP A 76 -17.85 15.85 -5.96
N PRO A 77 -17.73 16.69 -7.01
CA PRO A 77 -16.50 16.78 -7.81
C PRO A 77 -15.27 17.22 -7.02
N ASP A 78 -15.41 18.08 -6.01
CA ASP A 78 -14.27 18.54 -5.20
C ASP A 78 -13.79 17.44 -4.26
N VAL A 79 -14.72 16.66 -3.70
CA VAL A 79 -14.41 15.49 -2.89
C VAL A 79 -13.75 14.41 -3.75
N LEU A 80 -14.29 14.15 -4.94
CA LEU A 80 -13.73 13.18 -5.87
C LEU A 80 -12.31 13.56 -6.30
N ALA A 81 -12.06 14.82 -6.61
CA ALA A 81 -10.74 15.33 -6.98
C ALA A 81 -9.72 15.13 -5.84
N GLU A 82 -10.14 15.33 -4.58
CA GLU A 82 -9.26 15.08 -3.44
C GLU A 82 -8.98 13.58 -3.24
N ILE A 83 -10.00 12.73 -3.39
CA ILE A 83 -9.82 11.26 -3.32
C ILE A 83 -8.88 10.80 -4.44
N GLU A 84 -9.04 11.31 -5.66
CA GLU A 84 -8.16 11.02 -6.79
C GLU A 84 -6.70 11.44 -6.50
N ARG A 85 -6.49 12.67 -5.98
CA ARG A 85 -5.16 13.16 -5.56
C ARG A 85 -4.52 12.22 -4.54
N TYR A 86 -5.26 11.87 -3.50
CA TYR A 86 -4.78 10.97 -2.44
C TYR A 86 -4.45 9.58 -3.00
N THR A 87 -5.32 9.03 -3.83
CA THR A 87 -5.14 7.72 -4.47
C THR A 87 -3.90 7.69 -5.36
N LYS A 88 -3.66 8.75 -6.15
CA LYS A 88 -2.45 8.86 -6.95
C LYS A 88 -1.18 8.88 -6.09
N LEU A 89 -1.17 9.63 -4.98
CA LEU A 89 -0.06 9.59 -4.02
C LEU A 89 0.11 8.20 -3.41
N PHE A 90 -0.99 7.54 -3.09
CA PHE A 90 -1.00 6.18 -2.56
C PHE A 90 -0.39 5.18 -3.54
N TRP A 91 -0.74 5.25 -4.82
CA TRP A 91 -0.16 4.41 -5.87
C TRP A 91 1.34 4.68 -6.08
N ILE A 92 1.74 5.96 -6.17
CA ILE A 92 3.14 6.37 -6.34
C ILE A 92 4.02 5.82 -5.21
N ASN A 93 3.48 5.78 -3.99
CA ASN A 93 4.23 5.39 -2.80
C ASN A 93 3.96 3.94 -2.34
N SER A 94 3.09 3.20 -3.01
CA SER A 94 2.63 1.86 -2.63
C SER A 94 2.11 1.80 -1.18
N GLY A 95 1.27 2.78 -0.82
CA GLY A 95 0.69 2.90 0.51
C GLY A 95 0.63 4.34 1.02
N PRO A 96 0.20 4.57 2.26
CA PRO A 96 -0.08 5.91 2.81
C PRO A 96 1.16 6.70 3.24
N TYR A 97 2.37 6.25 2.92
CA TYR A 97 3.62 6.87 3.37
C TYR A 97 4.48 7.32 2.21
N ASN A 98 4.97 8.55 2.29
CA ASN A 98 5.93 9.09 1.33
C ASN A 98 7.25 8.30 1.38
N ASN A 99 7.71 7.80 0.23
CA ASN A 99 8.91 6.95 0.12
C ASN A 99 10.21 7.66 0.49
N LEU A 100 10.27 8.99 0.37
CA LEU A 100 11.48 9.76 0.70
C LEU A 100 11.54 10.16 2.16
N THR A 101 10.39 10.57 2.72
CA THR A 101 10.33 11.12 4.10
C THR A 101 9.87 10.09 5.14
N ALA A 102 9.35 8.93 4.71
CA ALA A 102 8.70 7.92 5.52
C ALA A 102 7.44 8.40 6.28
N ARG A 103 6.99 9.64 6.05
CA ARG A 103 5.84 10.25 6.73
C ARG A 103 4.54 9.95 6.02
N LYS A 104 3.49 9.78 6.82
CA LYS A 104 2.13 9.59 6.34
C LYS A 104 1.58 10.85 5.69
N PHE A 105 0.83 10.71 4.62
CA PHE A 105 -0.05 11.74 4.08
C PHE A 105 -1.51 11.37 4.34
N VAL A 106 -2.37 12.38 4.44
CA VAL A 106 -3.79 12.22 4.81
C VAL A 106 -4.70 12.88 3.77
N LEU A 107 -5.97 12.49 3.77
CA LEU A 107 -7.02 13.14 3.01
C LEU A 107 -7.29 14.55 3.55
N ARG A 108 -7.64 15.47 2.65
CA ARG A 108 -7.95 16.89 2.95
C ARG A 108 -9.46 17.19 2.99
N CYS A 109 -10.30 16.27 2.45
CA CYS A 109 -11.75 16.37 2.65
C CYS A 109 -12.12 15.97 4.07
N THR A 110 -13.39 16.17 4.47
CA THR A 110 -13.84 15.73 5.79
C THR A 110 -14.13 14.22 5.81
N ARG A 111 -14.17 13.63 7.03
CA ARG A 111 -14.56 12.22 7.21
C ARG A 111 -15.94 11.94 6.65
N GLU A 112 -16.89 12.85 6.93
CA GLU A 112 -18.27 12.76 6.48
C GLU A 112 -18.37 12.78 4.95
N GLN A 113 -17.61 13.66 4.29
CA GLN A 113 -17.55 13.71 2.82
C GLN A 113 -16.99 12.41 2.23
N PHE A 114 -15.95 11.86 2.82
CA PHE A 114 -15.38 10.59 2.36
C PHE A 114 -16.35 9.42 2.54
N VAL A 115 -17.03 9.33 3.70
CA VAL A 115 -18.07 8.31 3.95
C VAL A 115 -19.20 8.44 2.94
N GLN A 116 -19.68 9.66 2.67
CA GLN A 116 -20.74 9.90 1.68
C GLN A 116 -20.30 9.47 0.28
N ALA A 117 -19.05 9.75 -0.11
CA ALA A 117 -18.50 9.30 -1.39
C ALA A 117 -18.47 7.75 -1.47
N ALA A 118 -18.04 7.06 -0.43
CA ALA A 118 -18.04 5.60 -0.40
C ALA A 118 -19.45 5.00 -0.44
N VAL A 119 -20.40 5.55 0.31
CA VAL A 119 -21.81 5.13 0.27
C VAL A 119 -22.46 5.40 -1.10
N GLN A 120 -22.09 6.51 -1.75
CA GLN A 120 -22.56 6.77 -3.12
C GLN A 120 -21.97 5.79 -4.11
N ALA A 121 -20.67 5.49 -4.02
CA ALA A 121 -20.02 4.47 -4.84
C ALA A 121 -20.67 3.09 -4.66
N GLU A 122 -21.01 2.69 -3.42
CA GLU A 122 -21.74 1.44 -3.15
C GLU A 122 -23.10 1.40 -3.87
N LYS A 123 -23.86 2.51 -3.86
CA LYS A 123 -25.11 2.63 -4.62
C LYS A 123 -24.90 2.52 -6.13
N ASN A 124 -23.76 2.97 -6.63
CA ASN A 124 -23.37 2.89 -8.03
C ASN A 124 -22.81 1.50 -8.42
N GLY A 125 -22.74 0.56 -7.47
CA GLY A 125 -22.32 -0.81 -7.71
C GLY A 125 -20.91 -1.18 -7.23
N ALA A 126 -20.22 -0.26 -6.51
CA ALA A 126 -18.95 -0.59 -5.87
C ALA A 126 -19.11 -1.77 -4.89
N THR A 127 -18.10 -2.63 -4.85
CA THR A 127 -18.06 -3.76 -3.94
C THR A 127 -16.79 -3.69 -3.10
N PHE A 128 -16.94 -3.52 -1.80
CA PHE A 128 -15.83 -3.49 -0.87
C PHE A 128 -15.58 -4.90 -0.33
N GLY A 129 -14.59 -5.62 -0.89
CA GLY A 129 -14.38 -7.07 -0.74
C GLY A 129 -13.82 -7.52 0.60
N PHE A 130 -13.30 -6.61 1.43
CA PHE A 130 -12.77 -7.03 2.71
C PHE A 130 -13.87 -7.16 3.74
N ALA A 131 -14.13 -8.26 4.27
CA ALA A 131 -14.84 -8.49 5.54
C ALA A 131 -15.97 -7.46 5.90
N CYS A 132 -16.44 -6.68 4.91
CA CYS A 132 -17.48 -5.67 5.07
C CYS A 132 -18.89 -6.26 5.03
N HIS A 133 -19.09 -7.42 5.65
CA HIS A 133 -20.43 -8.00 5.84
C HIS A 133 -21.35 -7.13 6.72
N ALA A 134 -20.78 -6.12 7.38
CA ALA A 134 -21.52 -5.22 8.26
C ALA A 134 -21.88 -3.86 7.59
N GLY A 135 -21.58 -3.68 6.29
CA GLY A 135 -21.78 -2.42 5.56
C GLY A 135 -20.52 -1.56 5.48
N VAL A 136 -20.45 -0.73 4.43
CA VAL A 136 -19.28 0.09 4.10
C VAL A 136 -18.85 1.01 5.25
N GLU A 137 -19.81 1.63 5.95
CA GLU A 137 -19.52 2.56 7.05
C GLU A 137 -18.71 1.89 8.18
N VAL A 138 -19.08 0.66 8.58
CA VAL A 138 -18.37 -0.09 9.64
C VAL A 138 -16.94 -0.44 9.23
N CYS A 139 -16.73 -0.73 7.96
CA CYS A 139 -15.40 -1.02 7.43
C CYS A 139 -14.51 0.21 7.36
N LEU A 140 -15.10 1.33 7.00
CA LEU A 140 -14.40 2.60 6.95
C LEU A 140 -13.92 3.05 8.33
N ASP A 141 -14.68 2.84 9.39
CA ASP A 141 -14.32 3.25 10.75
C ASP A 141 -12.91 2.79 11.15
N ARG A 142 -12.53 1.58 10.76
CA ARG A 142 -11.20 1.03 11.02
C ARG A 142 -10.08 1.77 10.29
N MET A 143 -10.37 2.32 9.10
CA MET A 143 -9.40 3.01 8.25
C MET A 143 -9.34 4.52 8.54
N MET A 144 -10.38 5.10 9.15
CA MET A 144 -10.48 6.55 9.38
C MET A 144 -9.24 7.15 10.09
N PRO A 145 -8.67 6.53 11.14
CA PRO A 145 -7.46 7.07 11.75
C PRO A 145 -6.28 7.13 10.79
N MET A 146 -6.18 6.14 9.87
CA MET A 146 -5.11 6.12 8.88
C MET A 146 -5.31 7.14 7.78
N LEU A 147 -6.55 7.38 7.35
CA LEU A 147 -6.88 8.30 6.28
C LEU A 147 -6.82 9.78 6.70
N PHE A 148 -7.13 10.09 7.98
CA PHE A 148 -7.39 11.46 8.43
C PHE A 148 -6.53 11.96 9.59
N ASP A 149 -5.96 11.08 10.44
CA ASP A 149 -5.17 11.53 11.59
C ASP A 149 -3.67 11.40 11.32
N PRO A 150 -2.92 12.51 11.15
CA PRO A 150 -1.49 12.46 10.90
C PRO A 150 -0.67 11.93 12.09
N HIS A 151 -1.28 11.80 13.28
CA HIS A 151 -0.59 11.35 14.50
C HIS A 151 -0.75 9.85 14.75
N VAL A 152 -1.72 9.20 14.14
CA VAL A 152 -1.86 7.74 14.18
C VAL A 152 -0.91 7.14 13.16
N ASP A 153 -0.01 6.26 13.60
CA ASP A 153 1.01 5.63 12.75
C ASP A 153 1.73 6.65 11.83
N PRO A 154 2.39 7.67 12.40
CA PRO A 154 2.85 8.84 11.66
C PRO A 154 3.97 8.55 10.66
N VAL A 155 4.71 7.45 10.87
CA VAL A 155 5.86 7.05 10.04
C VAL A 155 5.86 5.55 9.79
N VAL A 156 6.19 5.15 8.56
CA VAL A 156 6.30 3.73 8.19
C VAL A 156 7.47 3.05 8.92
N THR A 157 8.58 3.75 9.11
CA THR A 157 9.74 3.25 9.85
C THR A 157 10.30 4.39 10.70
N SER A 158 10.30 4.19 12.01
CA SER A 158 10.88 5.15 12.97
C SER A 158 12.37 4.88 13.12
N LYS A 159 13.20 5.86 12.74
CA LYS A 159 14.66 5.79 12.94
C LYS A 159 15.08 6.34 14.29
N THR A 160 14.26 7.20 14.88
CA THR A 160 14.50 7.88 16.16
C THR A 160 13.19 7.91 16.95
N PRO A 161 12.79 6.77 17.53
CA PRO A 161 11.63 6.74 18.42
C PRO A 161 11.90 7.66 19.61
N GLY A 162 10.87 8.32 20.13
CA GLY A 162 11.00 9.16 21.32
C GLY A 162 11.56 8.37 22.51
N ALA A 163 12.08 9.07 23.51
CA ALA A 163 12.68 8.44 24.69
C ALA A 163 11.72 7.40 25.32
N GLY A 164 12.23 6.20 25.53
CA GLY A 164 11.48 5.09 26.11
C GLY A 164 10.49 4.38 25.18
N ARG A 165 10.46 4.71 23.87
CA ARG A 165 9.65 3.98 22.89
C ARG A 165 10.49 2.97 22.14
N ASP A 166 9.96 1.78 21.95
CA ASP A 166 10.54 0.74 21.12
C ASP A 166 10.46 1.14 19.63
N ILE A 167 11.54 0.87 18.88
CA ILE A 167 11.63 1.24 17.46
C ILE A 167 10.64 0.47 16.60
N LEU A 168 10.37 -0.80 16.93
CA LEU A 168 9.42 -1.63 16.20
C LEU A 168 7.99 -1.16 16.47
N GLU A 169 7.64 -0.90 17.74
CA GLU A 169 6.33 -0.38 18.13
C GLU A 169 6.06 1.04 17.60
N ALA A 170 7.12 1.81 17.37
CA ALA A 170 7.03 3.17 16.80
C ALA A 170 6.98 3.18 15.26
N SER A 171 7.06 2.03 14.63
CA SER A 171 7.05 1.85 13.16
C SER A 171 5.74 1.21 12.72
N ALA A 172 5.11 1.79 11.70
CA ALA A 172 3.81 1.32 11.20
C ALA A 172 3.91 0.19 10.15
N ASN A 173 5.12 -0.17 9.71
CA ASN A 173 5.28 -1.27 8.76
C ASN A 173 4.84 -2.61 9.38
N ASN A 174 4.45 -3.53 8.50
CA ASN A 174 3.84 -4.80 8.87
C ASN A 174 4.84 -5.97 8.86
N PHE A 175 6.12 -5.70 9.18
CA PHE A 175 7.15 -6.75 9.29
C PHE A 175 7.21 -7.38 10.68
N TYR A 176 6.92 -6.60 11.73
CA TYR A 176 6.95 -7.02 13.12
C TYR A 176 5.62 -6.68 13.78
N VAL A 177 4.77 -7.69 13.97
CA VAL A 177 3.41 -7.50 14.48
C VAL A 177 3.33 -7.87 15.94
N GLY A 178 3.15 -6.87 16.82
CA GLY A 178 3.10 -7.06 18.26
C GLY A 178 4.43 -7.51 18.87
N VAL A 179 5.56 -7.27 18.19
CA VAL A 179 6.91 -7.66 18.59
C VAL A 179 7.71 -6.43 18.98
N SER A 180 8.46 -6.51 20.08
CA SER A 180 9.40 -5.49 20.54
C SER A 180 10.86 -5.88 20.22
N MET A 181 11.79 -4.93 20.33
CA MET A 181 13.23 -5.24 20.23
C MET A 181 13.69 -6.25 21.28
N ALA A 182 13.15 -6.16 22.49
CA ALA A 182 13.46 -7.13 23.56
C ALA A 182 13.00 -8.57 23.21
N ASP A 183 11.88 -8.70 22.51
CA ASP A 183 11.42 -9.99 22.01
C ASP A 183 12.41 -10.60 21.00
N LEU A 184 13.03 -9.76 20.17
CA LEU A 184 14.00 -10.21 19.16
C LEU A 184 15.36 -10.61 19.73
N GLU A 185 15.71 -10.21 20.95
CA GLU A 185 16.96 -10.64 21.59
C GLU A 185 17.05 -12.17 21.77
N THR A 186 15.90 -12.82 21.89
CA THR A 186 15.79 -14.28 22.09
C THR A 186 15.22 -15.02 20.86
N PHE A 187 14.86 -14.29 19.80
CA PHE A 187 14.29 -14.85 18.60
C PHE A 187 15.26 -14.72 17.42
N THR A 188 15.47 -15.79 16.67
CA THR A 188 16.31 -15.78 15.48
C THR A 188 15.45 -15.96 14.24
N GLU A 189 15.40 -14.93 13.41
CA GLU A 189 14.80 -15.02 12.08
C GLU A 189 15.62 -15.93 11.17
N ARG A 190 14.95 -16.84 10.47
CA ARG A 190 15.58 -17.76 9.51
C ARG A 190 15.51 -17.24 8.08
N TYR A 191 14.50 -16.44 7.77
CA TYR A 191 14.20 -15.95 6.42
C TYR A 191 13.96 -14.45 6.40
N PRO A 192 14.87 -13.62 6.97
CA PRO A 192 14.71 -12.18 6.98
C PRO A 192 14.48 -11.68 5.54
N LEU A 193 13.61 -10.68 5.37
CA LEU A 193 13.12 -10.14 4.09
C LEU A 193 12.10 -11.03 3.33
N ASN A 194 12.03 -12.33 3.61
CA ASN A 194 11.06 -13.26 3.04
C ASN A 194 10.03 -13.74 4.07
N SER A 195 9.89 -13.03 5.15
CA SER A 195 8.99 -13.36 6.26
C SER A 195 8.54 -12.11 6.98
N ARG A 196 7.57 -12.27 7.86
CA ARG A 196 7.27 -11.32 8.94
C ARG A 196 7.28 -12.06 10.27
N VAL A 197 7.56 -11.35 11.34
CA VAL A 197 7.53 -11.88 12.71
C VAL A 197 6.28 -11.41 13.42
N VAL A 198 5.51 -12.34 13.94
CA VAL A 198 4.22 -12.08 14.59
C VAL A 198 4.23 -12.65 16.01
N LYS A 199 3.88 -11.83 17.00
CA LYS A 199 3.67 -12.26 18.37
C LYS A 199 2.17 -12.43 18.61
N ASN A 200 1.76 -13.62 18.99
CA ASN A 200 0.39 -13.96 19.34
C ASN A 200 0.33 -14.69 20.68
N GLY A 201 -0.86 -15.11 21.13
CA GLY A 201 -1.03 -15.84 22.39
C GLY A 201 -0.25 -17.15 22.51
N GLY A 202 0.29 -17.68 21.43
CA GLY A 202 1.14 -18.88 21.36
C GLY A 202 2.65 -18.61 21.33
N GLY A 203 3.06 -17.34 21.33
CA GLY A 203 4.48 -16.94 21.26
C GLY A 203 4.84 -16.16 20.00
N ILE A 204 6.13 -16.14 19.64
CA ILE A 204 6.65 -15.46 18.47
C ILE A 204 6.80 -16.47 17.33
N VAL A 205 6.25 -16.13 16.17
CA VAL A 205 6.25 -16.98 14.97
C VAL A 205 6.80 -16.20 13.78
N GLU A 206 7.67 -16.82 12.99
CA GLU A 206 8.09 -16.32 11.70
C GLU A 206 7.16 -16.87 10.61
N GLU A 207 6.35 -15.97 10.02
CA GLU A 207 5.46 -16.28 8.89
C GLU A 207 6.23 -16.12 7.57
N VAL A 208 6.70 -17.23 7.01
CA VAL A 208 7.51 -17.21 5.78
C VAL A 208 6.62 -17.02 4.56
N TYR A 209 7.02 -16.15 3.63
CA TYR A 209 6.36 -15.92 2.36
C TYR A 209 6.68 -17.06 1.39
N ARG A 210 5.76 -18.01 1.28
CA ARG A 210 5.91 -19.20 0.44
C ARG A 210 4.56 -19.75 -0.01
N VAL A 211 4.57 -20.64 -0.98
CA VAL A 211 3.40 -21.42 -1.37
C VAL A 211 2.81 -22.13 -0.15
N GLY A 212 1.50 -21.99 0.03
CA GLY A 212 0.79 -22.47 1.23
C GLY A 212 0.87 -21.55 2.44
N GLY A 213 1.52 -20.38 2.32
CA GLY A 213 1.63 -19.33 3.34
C GLY A 213 0.72 -18.15 3.10
N LYS A 214 1.05 -17.01 3.75
CA LYS A 214 0.24 -15.78 3.73
C LYS A 214 -0.05 -15.26 2.31
N TYR A 215 0.86 -15.29 1.39
CA TYR A 215 0.69 -14.79 0.03
C TYR A 215 0.69 -15.92 -1.00
N ASP A 216 -0.04 -17.01 -0.71
CA ASP A 216 -0.04 -18.21 -1.55
C ASP A 216 -0.38 -17.91 -3.01
N ARG A 217 -1.41 -17.10 -3.26
CA ARG A 217 -1.85 -16.72 -4.61
C ARG A 217 -0.75 -15.97 -5.36
N GLU A 218 -0.24 -14.91 -4.75
CA GLU A 218 0.79 -14.04 -5.31
C GLU A 218 2.08 -14.82 -5.58
N ILE A 219 2.51 -15.64 -4.62
CA ILE A 219 3.72 -16.47 -4.76
C ILE A 219 3.57 -17.52 -5.86
N ARG A 220 2.39 -18.16 -6.01
CA ARG A 220 2.14 -19.10 -7.12
C ARG A 220 2.16 -18.42 -8.49
N GLU A 221 1.78 -17.16 -8.56
CA GLU A 221 1.84 -16.39 -9.81
C GLU A 221 3.27 -15.93 -10.15
N ILE A 222 4.12 -15.72 -9.12
CA ILE A 222 5.53 -15.32 -9.29
C ILE A 222 6.40 -16.49 -9.79
N VAL A 223 6.17 -17.74 -9.33
CA VAL A 223 7.00 -18.91 -9.62
C VAL A 223 6.51 -19.63 -10.88
#